data_b14fd0101cdbea60185fecc61eb5d8d2
#
_entry.id   b14fd0101cdbea60185fecc61eb5d8d2
#
_cell.length_a   1.000
_cell.length_b   1.000
_cell.length_c   1.000
_cell.angle_alpha   90.00
_cell.angle_beta   90.00
_cell.angle_gamma   90.00
#
_symmetry.space_group_name_H-M   'P 1'
#
loop_
_entity.id
_entity.type
_entity.pdbx_description
1 polymer ?
#
loop_
_entity_poly.entity_id
_entity_poly.type
_entity_poly.pdbx_seq_one_letter_code
_entity_poly.pdbx_strand_id
1 'polypeptide(L)'
;MTEFFSGVEFGVDTFKTINGNEFTITGVDDGHIHISIPGNASVNRLALNLDEVRKMLESGQKFEKIKDITSFFGKTFATQGYSYDFAIYKAIKAKKSTVSKAKAKQEELKKYIFIIDEINRGEISKIFGELFFAIDPGYRGKAGEISTQYSNLHSDPDEKFYIPENVYIIGTMNDIDRSVDSFDFAMRRRFRFVELRADERLEMLASLENEELEAEAIRRMAALNKAIAEVEDLNENYQIGASYFLKLKTLDFDQLWTDYLQPLLQEYIQGMYDEEGIMNRFARAYGYQKPARGDANEAAQDQG
;
A
#
# COMPACT_ATOMS: atom_id res chain seq x y z
N MET A 1 5.37 29.10 -4.23
CA MET A 1 6.36 29.08 -5.33
C MET A 1 6.55 27.66 -5.84
N THR A 2 6.81 26.72 -4.98
CA THR A 2 6.92 25.28 -5.32
C THR A 2 5.73 24.76 -6.12
N GLU A 3 4.51 25.10 -5.69
CA GLU A 3 3.26 24.75 -6.38
C GLU A 3 3.13 25.37 -7.79
N PHE A 4 3.75 26.51 -8.03
CA PHE A 4 3.78 27.09 -9.36
C PHE A 4 4.65 26.27 -10.30
N PHE A 5 5.87 25.94 -9.86
CA PHE A 5 6.82 25.21 -10.69
C PHE A 5 6.43 23.73 -10.92
N SER A 6 5.73 23.10 -9.97
CA SER A 6 5.19 21.75 -10.17
C SER A 6 4.09 21.68 -11.23
N GLY A 7 3.50 22.82 -11.59
CA GLY A 7 2.49 22.90 -12.64
C GLY A 7 3.01 23.52 -13.93
N VAL A 8 4.32 23.70 -14.09
CA VAL A 8 4.96 24.20 -15.32
C VAL A 8 5.60 23.03 -16.04
N GLU A 9 5.28 22.87 -17.32
CA GLU A 9 5.94 21.88 -18.18
C GLU A 9 7.24 22.47 -18.71
N PHE A 10 8.37 22.04 -18.09
CA PHE A 10 9.68 22.58 -18.39
C PHE A 10 10.06 22.38 -19.85
N GLY A 11 10.54 23.45 -20.50
CA GLY A 11 10.92 23.47 -21.90
C GLY A 11 9.75 23.61 -22.88
N VAL A 12 8.50 23.53 -22.42
CA VAL A 12 7.27 23.59 -23.24
C VAL A 12 6.49 24.87 -22.95
N ASP A 13 6.16 25.12 -21.69
CA ASP A 13 5.38 26.31 -21.32
C ASP A 13 6.14 27.60 -21.64
N THR A 14 5.50 28.45 -22.45
CA THR A 14 6.09 29.72 -22.92
C THR A 14 5.59 30.88 -22.09
N PHE A 15 6.50 31.70 -21.62
CA PHE A 15 6.27 32.95 -20.88
C PHE A 15 6.70 34.15 -21.72
N LYS A 16 6.13 35.31 -21.43
CA LYS A 16 6.47 36.58 -22.12
C LYS A 16 6.87 37.66 -21.13
N THR A 17 7.97 38.31 -21.43
CA THR A 17 8.37 39.54 -20.73
C THR A 17 7.44 40.70 -21.12
N ILE A 18 7.51 41.84 -20.40
CA ILE A 18 6.75 43.07 -20.76
C ILE A 18 7.06 43.50 -22.19
N ASN A 19 8.28 43.35 -22.63
CA ASN A 19 8.72 43.75 -23.97
C ASN A 19 8.37 42.71 -25.06
N GLY A 20 7.63 41.68 -24.69
CA GLY A 20 7.16 40.63 -25.64
C GLY A 20 8.16 39.54 -25.94
N ASN A 21 9.34 39.51 -25.30
CA ASN A 21 10.32 38.45 -25.49
C ASN A 21 9.79 37.15 -24.90
N GLU A 22 9.74 36.11 -25.70
CA GLU A 22 9.32 34.77 -25.26
C GLU A 22 10.47 34.01 -24.63
N PHE A 23 10.16 33.23 -23.61
CA PHE A 23 11.10 32.34 -22.95
C PHE A 23 10.38 31.12 -22.36
N THR A 24 11.12 30.03 -22.14
CA THR A 24 10.63 28.84 -21.44
C THR A 24 11.47 28.62 -20.20
N ILE A 25 10.85 28.09 -19.14
CA ILE A 25 11.58 27.62 -17.94
C ILE A 25 12.03 26.20 -18.25
N THR A 26 13.34 25.93 -18.20
CA THR A 26 13.93 24.63 -18.52
C THR A 26 14.27 23.79 -17.29
N GLY A 27 14.28 24.40 -16.10
CA GLY A 27 14.52 23.73 -14.82
C GLY A 27 14.62 24.70 -13.66
N VAL A 28 14.52 24.20 -12.46
CA VAL A 28 14.71 24.95 -11.20
C VAL A 28 15.54 24.08 -10.28
N ASP A 29 16.61 24.66 -9.76
CA ASP A 29 17.46 24.07 -8.71
C ASP A 29 17.34 24.85 -7.39
N ASP A 30 18.18 24.53 -6.41
CA ASP A 30 18.14 25.15 -5.08
C ASP A 30 18.39 26.66 -5.06
N GLY A 31 19.04 27.22 -6.07
CA GLY A 31 19.40 28.63 -6.14
C GLY A 31 18.94 29.37 -7.39
N HIS A 32 18.58 28.67 -8.46
CA HIS A 32 18.36 29.26 -9.76
C HIS A 32 17.11 28.76 -10.48
N ILE A 33 16.54 29.64 -11.31
CA ILE A 33 15.54 29.30 -12.32
C ILE A 33 16.24 29.36 -13.68
N HIS A 34 16.36 28.24 -14.35
CA HIS A 34 16.98 28.14 -15.66
C HIS A 34 15.94 28.45 -16.74
N ILE A 35 16.27 29.38 -17.63
CA ILE A 35 15.40 29.75 -18.74
C ILE A 35 16.09 29.63 -20.09
N SER A 36 15.32 29.32 -21.12
CA SER A 36 15.74 29.36 -22.52
C SER A 36 15.01 30.49 -23.25
N ILE A 37 15.75 31.25 -24.07
CA ILE A 37 15.27 32.42 -24.80
C ILE A 37 15.51 32.20 -26.30
N PRO A 38 14.60 31.52 -27.01
CA PRO A 38 14.81 31.09 -28.40
C PRO A 38 15.07 32.24 -29.39
N GLY A 39 14.53 33.44 -29.09
CA GLY A 39 14.65 34.62 -29.97
C GLY A 39 15.90 35.46 -29.76
N ASN A 40 16.83 35.10 -28.87
CA ASN A 40 18.01 35.87 -28.55
C ASN A 40 19.29 35.20 -29.05
N ALA A 41 19.90 35.76 -30.11
CA ALA A 41 21.11 35.21 -30.71
C ALA A 41 22.38 35.32 -29.84
N SER A 42 22.37 36.27 -28.88
CA SER A 42 23.54 36.53 -28.02
C SER A 42 23.46 35.80 -26.69
N VAL A 43 22.27 35.61 -26.11
CA VAL A 43 22.05 34.94 -24.83
C VAL A 43 20.80 34.07 -24.95
N ASN A 44 21.02 32.82 -25.28
CA ASN A 44 19.90 31.86 -25.45
C ASN A 44 19.52 31.10 -24.17
N ARG A 45 20.34 31.19 -23.11
CA ARG A 45 20.09 30.63 -21.79
C ARG A 45 20.51 31.59 -20.69
N LEU A 46 19.71 31.64 -19.62
CA LEU A 46 20.02 32.49 -18.46
C LEU A 46 19.60 31.74 -17.19
N ALA A 47 20.40 31.89 -16.13
CA ALA A 47 20.06 31.45 -14.78
C ALA A 47 19.62 32.67 -13.97
N LEU A 48 18.38 32.68 -13.52
CA LEU A 48 17.80 33.74 -12.68
C LEU A 48 17.95 33.33 -11.22
N ASN A 49 18.12 34.32 -10.33
CA ASN A 49 18.25 34.05 -8.91
C ASN A 49 16.88 33.73 -8.29
N LEU A 50 16.70 32.47 -7.84
CA LEU A 50 15.45 32.00 -7.22
C LEU A 50 15.10 32.79 -5.95
N ASP A 51 16.10 33.18 -5.15
CA ASP A 51 15.90 33.93 -3.91
C ASP A 51 15.45 35.37 -4.16
N GLU A 52 15.85 36.01 -5.26
CA GLU A 52 15.34 37.32 -5.63
C GLU A 52 13.83 37.25 -5.94
N VAL A 53 13.37 36.28 -6.69
CA VAL A 53 11.95 36.06 -6.97
C VAL A 53 11.18 35.72 -5.67
N ARG A 54 11.79 34.93 -4.78
CA ARG A 54 11.22 34.60 -3.46
C ARG A 54 11.01 35.85 -2.61
N LYS A 55 12.04 36.67 -2.48
CA LYS A 55 11.98 37.97 -1.73
C LYS A 55 10.93 38.90 -2.28
N MET A 56 10.80 39.00 -3.60
CA MET A 56 9.74 39.79 -4.23
C MET A 56 8.34 39.29 -3.83
N LEU A 57 8.12 37.99 -3.78
CA LEU A 57 6.84 37.41 -3.40
C LEU A 57 6.51 37.54 -1.91
N GLU A 58 7.52 37.49 -1.05
CA GLU A 58 7.39 37.56 0.41
C GLU A 58 7.28 39.03 0.93
N SER A 59 7.84 39.96 0.21
CA SER A 59 7.85 41.41 0.60
C SER A 59 6.47 42.03 0.80
N GLY A 60 5.42 41.41 0.26
CA GLY A 60 4.08 42.01 0.24
C GLY A 60 3.92 43.18 -0.68
N GLN A 61 5.02 43.68 -1.27
CA GLN A 61 4.99 44.85 -2.18
C GLN A 61 4.39 44.48 -3.54
N LYS A 62 3.79 45.46 -4.20
CA LYS A 62 3.31 45.30 -5.56
C LYS A 62 4.31 45.91 -6.53
N PHE A 63 4.89 45.03 -7.36
CA PHE A 63 5.80 45.46 -8.44
C PHE A 63 4.98 45.64 -9.72
N GLU A 64 5.04 46.83 -10.31
CA GLU A 64 4.32 47.19 -11.55
C GLU A 64 5.29 47.37 -12.73
N LYS A 65 6.53 47.72 -12.45
CA LYS A 65 7.58 48.05 -13.43
C LYS A 65 8.89 47.38 -13.01
N ILE A 66 9.78 47.13 -13.96
CA ILE A 66 11.14 46.62 -13.70
C ILE A 66 11.92 47.55 -12.76
N LYS A 67 11.66 48.87 -12.85
CA LYS A 67 12.29 49.87 -11.97
C LYS A 67 11.96 49.67 -10.50
N ASP A 68 10.78 49.13 -10.19
CA ASP A 68 10.37 48.85 -8.80
C ASP A 68 11.24 47.74 -8.22
N ILE A 69 11.56 46.72 -9.02
CA ILE A 69 12.47 45.63 -8.65
C ILE A 69 13.89 46.16 -8.44
N THR A 70 14.37 46.98 -9.37
CA THR A 70 15.67 47.62 -9.27
C THR A 70 15.83 48.42 -7.98
N SER A 71 14.82 49.23 -7.64
CA SER A 71 14.79 50.02 -6.41
C SER A 71 14.68 49.15 -5.16
N PHE A 72 13.89 48.08 -5.20
CA PHE A 72 13.72 47.15 -4.08
C PHE A 72 15.04 46.45 -3.70
N PHE A 73 15.84 46.07 -4.69
CA PHE A 73 17.16 45.50 -4.45
C PHE A 73 18.30 46.52 -4.32
N GLY A 74 18.00 47.81 -4.28
CA GLY A 74 18.97 48.86 -4.10
C GLY A 74 20.02 48.97 -5.25
N LYS A 75 19.61 48.55 -6.45
CA LYS A 75 20.51 48.60 -7.63
C LYS A 75 20.32 49.91 -8.41
N THR A 76 21.40 50.36 -8.98
CA THR A 76 21.38 51.60 -9.81
C THR A 76 20.79 51.34 -11.20
N PHE A 77 21.03 50.16 -11.73
CA PHE A 77 20.56 49.74 -13.06
C PHE A 77 19.86 48.37 -13.00
N ALA A 78 18.90 48.18 -13.87
CA ALA A 78 18.25 46.86 -14.02
C ALA A 78 19.21 45.87 -14.66
N THR A 79 19.28 44.68 -14.11
CA THR A 79 19.97 43.55 -14.74
C THR A 79 19.11 42.98 -15.88
N GLN A 80 19.73 42.28 -16.83
CA GLN A 80 19.00 41.59 -17.91
C GLN A 80 17.98 40.59 -17.34
N GLY A 81 18.28 39.98 -16.19
CA GLY A 81 17.42 39.02 -15.51
C GLY A 81 16.09 39.61 -15.05
N TYR A 82 16.07 40.87 -14.60
CA TYR A 82 14.87 41.49 -13.96
C TYR A 82 13.62 41.51 -14.83
N SER A 83 13.74 41.54 -16.15
CA SER A 83 12.59 41.43 -17.05
C SER A 83 11.94 40.05 -17.01
N TYR A 84 12.73 39.00 -16.83
CA TYR A 84 12.29 37.61 -16.72
C TYR A 84 11.78 37.32 -15.30
N ASP A 85 12.49 37.79 -14.26
CA ASP A 85 12.05 37.70 -12.85
C ASP A 85 10.68 38.33 -12.66
N PHE A 86 10.43 39.49 -13.30
CA PHE A 86 9.17 40.15 -13.26
C PHE A 86 8.04 39.38 -13.98
N ALA A 87 8.35 38.76 -15.11
CA ALA A 87 7.39 37.93 -15.82
C ALA A 87 6.99 36.68 -14.97
N ILE A 88 7.98 36.04 -14.34
CA ILE A 88 7.76 34.90 -13.45
C ILE A 88 6.97 35.30 -12.20
N TYR A 89 7.34 36.46 -11.56
CA TYR A 89 6.62 36.99 -10.42
C TYR A 89 5.13 37.24 -10.77
N LYS A 90 4.85 37.86 -11.93
CA LYS A 90 3.47 38.08 -12.39
C LYS A 90 2.73 36.75 -12.63
N ALA A 91 3.36 35.80 -13.26
CA ALA A 91 2.78 34.47 -13.51
C ALA A 91 2.40 33.77 -12.20
N ILE A 92 3.29 33.79 -11.20
CA ILE A 92 3.03 33.22 -9.88
C ILE A 92 1.87 33.94 -9.18
N LYS A 93 1.82 35.28 -9.23
CA LYS A 93 0.73 36.06 -8.65
C LYS A 93 -0.61 35.86 -9.36
N ALA A 94 -0.62 35.73 -10.67
CA ALA A 94 -1.82 35.44 -11.45
C ALA A 94 -2.39 34.04 -11.11
N LYS A 95 -1.54 33.04 -11.00
CA LYS A 95 -1.95 31.70 -10.58
C LYS A 95 -2.48 31.65 -9.14
N LYS A 96 -1.87 32.42 -8.21
CA LYS A 96 -2.41 32.59 -6.84
C LYS A 96 -3.78 33.27 -6.82
N SER A 97 -4.06 34.20 -7.70
CA SER A 97 -5.38 34.88 -7.74
C SER A 97 -6.49 34.03 -8.37
N THR A 98 -6.14 33.08 -9.22
CA THR A 98 -7.08 32.07 -9.76
C THR A 98 -7.32 30.93 -8.77
N VAL A 99 -6.33 30.55 -8.00
CA VAL A 99 -6.43 29.49 -6.95
C VAL A 99 -7.27 30.00 -5.75
N SER A 100 -7.28 31.28 -5.43
CA SER A 100 -8.13 31.82 -4.35
C SER A 100 -9.63 31.81 -4.68
N LYS A 101 -10.04 31.62 -5.93
CA LYS A 101 -11.43 31.43 -6.38
C LYS A 101 -11.86 30.00 -6.65
N ALA A 102 -10.93 29.11 -6.92
CA ALA A 102 -11.18 27.70 -6.86
C ALA A 102 -10.79 27.24 -5.43
N LYS A 103 -11.78 26.88 -4.58
CA LYS A 103 -11.50 26.07 -3.40
C LYS A 103 -10.55 24.97 -3.89
N ALA A 104 -9.33 24.98 -3.39
CA ALA A 104 -8.40 23.90 -3.65
C ALA A 104 -9.16 22.60 -3.32
N LYS A 105 -9.58 21.88 -4.32
CA LYS A 105 -9.88 20.48 -4.19
C LYS A 105 -8.51 19.93 -3.83
N GLN A 106 -8.29 19.74 -2.55
CA GLN A 106 -7.17 18.94 -2.05
C GLN A 106 -7.36 17.62 -2.78
N GLU A 107 -6.59 17.38 -3.84
CA GLU A 107 -6.55 16.04 -4.44
C GLU A 107 -6.10 15.15 -3.30
N GLU A 108 -7.03 14.36 -2.79
CA GLU A 108 -6.70 13.34 -1.79
C GLU A 108 -5.60 12.51 -2.42
N LEU A 109 -4.44 12.49 -1.79
CA LEU A 109 -3.34 11.63 -2.19
C LEU A 109 -3.90 10.22 -2.36
N LYS A 110 -3.80 9.66 -3.57
CA LYS A 110 -4.23 8.29 -3.83
C LYS A 110 -3.55 7.37 -2.83
N LYS A 111 -4.35 6.58 -2.13
CA LYS A 111 -3.86 5.59 -1.19
C LYS A 111 -3.46 4.33 -1.95
N TYR A 112 -2.30 3.79 -1.64
CA TYR A 112 -1.81 2.53 -2.18
C TYR A 112 -1.76 1.49 -1.07
N ILE A 113 -2.15 0.28 -1.38
CA ILE A 113 -2.13 -0.85 -0.45
C ILE A 113 -1.14 -1.87 -0.98
N PHE A 114 -0.15 -2.19 -0.16
CA PHE A 114 0.82 -3.25 -0.41
C PHE A 114 0.47 -4.44 0.49
N ILE A 115 0.08 -5.56 -0.10
CA ILE A 115 -0.35 -6.76 0.63
C ILE A 115 0.80 -7.76 0.61
N ILE A 116 1.17 -8.25 1.80
CA ILE A 116 2.14 -9.33 1.99
C ILE A 116 1.39 -10.50 2.59
N ASP A 117 1.13 -11.51 1.78
CA ASP A 117 0.46 -12.71 2.23
C ASP A 117 1.45 -13.62 2.98
N GLU A 118 0.99 -14.20 4.10
CA GLU A 118 1.81 -15.04 4.98
C GLU A 118 3.14 -14.37 5.40
N ILE A 119 3.05 -13.13 5.86
CA ILE A 119 4.20 -12.29 6.21
C ILE A 119 5.16 -12.94 7.22
N ASN A 120 4.67 -13.86 8.04
CA ASN A 120 5.45 -14.60 9.03
C ASN A 120 6.24 -15.79 8.47
N ARG A 121 6.02 -16.20 7.21
CA ARG A 121 6.78 -17.31 6.57
C ARG A 121 8.17 -16.92 6.12
N GLY A 122 8.50 -15.64 6.12
CA GLY A 122 9.82 -15.14 5.78
C GLY A 122 10.49 -14.46 6.96
N GLU A 123 11.82 -14.42 6.96
CA GLU A 123 12.59 -13.60 7.91
C GLU A 123 12.46 -12.12 7.54
N ILE A 124 11.36 -11.50 7.97
CA ILE A 124 10.96 -10.14 7.59
C ILE A 124 12.05 -9.10 7.85
N SER A 125 12.75 -9.21 8.97
CA SER A 125 13.87 -8.33 9.30
C SER A 125 14.99 -8.41 8.28
N LYS A 126 15.24 -9.59 7.70
CA LYS A 126 16.22 -9.76 6.63
C LYS A 126 15.68 -9.32 5.26
N ILE A 127 14.40 -9.55 4.99
CA ILE A 127 13.75 -9.16 3.72
C ILE A 127 13.72 -7.64 3.59
N PHE A 128 13.32 -6.94 4.64
CA PHE A 128 13.30 -5.48 4.63
C PHE A 128 14.69 -4.85 4.84
N GLY A 129 15.61 -5.58 5.50
CA GLY A 129 16.98 -5.11 5.71
C GLY A 129 17.04 -3.68 6.24
N GLU A 130 17.71 -2.80 5.50
CA GLU A 130 17.84 -1.38 5.81
C GLU A 130 16.53 -0.61 5.77
N LEU A 131 15.50 -1.12 5.08
CA LEU A 131 14.15 -0.52 5.03
C LEU A 131 13.32 -0.80 6.28
N PHE A 132 13.81 -1.64 7.18
CA PHE A 132 13.08 -2.13 8.33
C PHE A 132 12.50 -1.00 9.21
N PHE A 133 13.26 0.08 9.43
CA PHE A 133 12.78 1.22 10.20
C PHE A 133 11.77 2.08 9.43
N ALA A 134 11.88 2.15 8.08
CA ALA A 134 11.00 2.95 7.24
C ALA A 134 9.55 2.40 7.17
N ILE A 135 9.31 1.17 7.66
CA ILE A 135 7.97 0.63 7.83
C ILE A 135 7.21 1.38 8.93
N ASP A 136 7.92 1.87 9.95
CA ASP A 136 7.35 2.62 11.07
C ASP A 136 6.66 3.89 10.54
N PRO A 137 5.40 4.18 10.93
CA PRO A 137 4.69 5.37 10.49
C PRO A 137 5.45 6.69 10.72
N GLY A 138 6.28 6.76 11.78
CA GLY A 138 7.08 7.95 12.09
C GLY A 138 8.25 8.22 11.14
N TYR A 139 8.61 7.23 10.31
CA TYR A 139 9.72 7.32 9.35
C TYR A 139 9.25 7.17 7.90
N ARG A 140 7.98 7.49 7.62
CA ARG A 140 7.45 7.53 6.26
C ARG A 140 7.87 8.81 5.54
N GLY A 141 7.95 8.75 4.21
CA GLY A 141 8.36 9.86 3.38
C GLY A 141 9.83 10.23 3.56
N LYS A 142 10.17 11.47 3.29
CA LYS A 142 11.54 11.97 3.32
C LYS A 142 12.25 11.85 4.68
N ALA A 143 11.50 11.79 5.77
CA ALA A 143 12.07 11.61 7.11
C ALA A 143 12.75 10.24 7.29
N GLY A 144 12.39 9.26 6.48
CA GLY A 144 12.95 7.91 6.50
C GLY A 144 13.77 7.55 5.27
N GLU A 145 14.30 8.54 4.53
CA GLU A 145 15.15 8.30 3.37
C GLU A 145 16.44 7.58 3.75
N ILE A 146 16.76 6.54 2.98
CA ILE A 146 17.99 5.77 3.13
C ILE A 146 18.67 5.53 1.79
N SER A 147 19.97 5.32 1.81
CA SER A 147 20.69 4.72 0.69
C SER A 147 20.57 3.20 0.78
N THR A 148 20.05 2.57 -0.26
CA THR A 148 19.94 1.11 -0.31
C THR A 148 21.32 0.46 -0.55
N GLN A 149 21.47 -0.82 -0.21
CA GLN A 149 22.72 -1.56 -0.33
C GLN A 149 23.35 -1.48 -1.73
N TYR A 150 22.53 -1.37 -2.78
CA TYR A 150 22.98 -1.34 -4.17
C TYR A 150 22.78 0.04 -4.82
N SER A 151 22.68 1.11 -4.03
CA SER A 151 22.49 2.48 -4.56
C SER A 151 23.61 2.90 -5.52
N ASN A 152 24.83 2.38 -5.33
CA ASN A 152 25.97 2.61 -6.23
C ASN A 152 25.78 2.03 -7.65
N LEU A 153 24.79 1.17 -7.86
CA LEU A 153 24.44 0.61 -9.17
C LEU A 153 23.35 1.44 -9.89
N HIS A 154 22.74 2.40 -9.21
CA HIS A 154 21.76 3.29 -9.80
C HIS A 154 22.44 4.31 -10.71
N SER A 155 21.68 4.87 -11.66
CA SER A 155 22.15 5.96 -12.54
C SER A 155 22.51 7.22 -11.76
N ASP A 156 21.88 7.44 -10.61
CA ASP A 156 22.21 8.45 -9.61
C ASP A 156 22.57 7.75 -8.29
N PRO A 157 23.86 7.69 -7.91
CA PRO A 157 24.32 7.06 -6.66
C PRO A 157 23.80 7.75 -5.39
N ASP A 158 23.40 9.01 -5.48
CA ASP A 158 22.85 9.79 -4.37
C ASP A 158 21.33 9.64 -4.23
N GLU A 159 20.68 8.91 -5.13
CA GLU A 159 19.27 8.58 -5.05
C GLU A 159 18.97 7.79 -3.78
N LYS A 160 18.03 8.29 -2.99
CA LYS A 160 17.59 7.66 -1.75
C LYS A 160 16.20 7.06 -1.91
N PHE A 161 16.00 5.96 -1.23
CA PHE A 161 14.71 5.28 -1.17
C PHE A 161 13.96 5.65 0.11
N TYR A 162 12.64 5.79 0.03
CA TYR A 162 11.74 5.91 1.16
C TYR A 162 10.39 5.26 0.87
N ILE A 163 9.66 4.89 1.90
CA ILE A 163 8.28 4.41 1.78
C ILE A 163 7.34 5.62 1.89
N PRO A 164 6.57 5.96 0.85
CA PRO A 164 5.67 7.10 0.88
C PRO A 164 4.61 7.03 1.98
N GLU A 165 4.15 8.18 2.49
CA GLU A 165 3.15 8.27 3.56
C GLU A 165 1.78 7.69 3.15
N ASN A 166 1.47 7.68 1.87
CA ASN A 166 0.22 7.18 1.30
C ASN A 166 0.25 5.68 0.93
N VAL A 167 1.32 4.97 1.29
CA VAL A 167 1.43 3.51 1.15
C VAL A 167 1.04 2.83 2.45
N TYR A 168 0.07 1.93 2.40
CA TYR A 168 -0.37 1.11 3.51
C TYR A 168 0.11 -0.31 3.31
N ILE A 169 0.70 -0.91 4.35
CA ILE A 169 1.18 -2.29 4.30
C ILE A 169 0.22 -3.14 5.12
N ILE A 170 -0.34 -4.17 4.50
CA ILE A 170 -1.20 -5.17 5.13
C ILE A 170 -0.48 -6.50 5.04
N GLY A 171 -0.20 -7.12 6.19
CA GLY A 171 0.33 -8.48 6.26
C GLY A 171 -0.76 -9.43 6.72
N THR A 172 -0.89 -10.60 6.06
CA THR A 172 -1.66 -11.70 6.60
C THR A 172 -0.73 -12.70 7.27
N MET A 173 -1.18 -13.36 8.31
CA MET A 173 -0.41 -14.42 8.94
C MET A 173 -1.34 -15.47 9.56
N ASN A 174 -0.86 -16.70 9.61
CA ASN A 174 -1.48 -17.78 10.35
C ASN A 174 -0.62 -18.11 11.58
N ASP A 175 -1.18 -17.89 12.77
CA ASP A 175 -0.45 -18.08 14.05
C ASP A 175 -0.39 -19.55 14.49
N ILE A 176 -1.14 -20.45 13.84
CA ILE A 176 -1.17 -21.89 14.17
C ILE A 176 0.07 -22.60 13.61
N ASP A 177 0.66 -22.08 12.56
CA ASP A 177 1.79 -22.73 11.90
C ASP A 177 3.04 -22.68 12.80
N ARG A 178 3.23 -23.74 13.58
CA ARG A 178 4.37 -23.90 14.51
C ARG A 178 5.73 -24.00 13.81
N SER A 179 5.73 -24.14 12.49
CA SER A 179 6.96 -24.21 11.68
C SER A 179 7.54 -22.82 11.35
N VAL A 180 6.82 -21.75 11.72
CA VAL A 180 7.18 -20.39 11.36
C VAL A 180 7.77 -19.67 12.58
N ASP A 181 8.89 -18.99 12.36
CA ASP A 181 9.53 -18.16 13.38
C ASP A 181 8.54 -17.12 13.94
N SER A 182 8.53 -16.98 15.27
CA SER A 182 7.70 -16.00 15.93
C SER A 182 8.02 -14.60 15.42
N PHE A 183 6.98 -13.87 15.07
CA PHE A 183 7.09 -12.48 14.64
C PHE A 183 7.88 -11.66 15.68
N ASP A 184 9.04 -11.13 15.27
CA ASP A 184 9.97 -10.39 16.12
C ASP A 184 9.27 -9.23 16.85
N PHE A 185 9.61 -8.98 18.11
CA PHE A 185 9.09 -7.86 18.89
C PHE A 185 9.32 -6.51 18.22
N ALA A 186 10.42 -6.35 17.49
CA ALA A 186 10.69 -5.13 16.73
C ALA A 186 9.70 -4.94 15.58
N MET A 187 9.23 -6.02 14.96
CA MET A 187 8.17 -5.98 13.95
C MET A 187 6.80 -5.76 14.58
N ARG A 188 6.50 -6.45 15.69
CA ARG A 188 5.20 -6.33 16.37
C ARG A 188 4.84 -4.87 16.66
N ARG A 189 5.76 -4.05 17.10
CA ARG A 189 5.51 -2.63 17.42
C ARG A 189 5.24 -1.73 16.21
N ARG A 190 5.53 -2.21 14.98
CA ARG A 190 5.33 -1.46 13.73
C ARG A 190 4.00 -1.73 13.05
N PHE A 191 3.33 -2.80 13.46
CA PHE A 191 2.03 -3.20 12.92
C PHE A 191 0.95 -3.13 13.98
N ARG A 192 -0.26 -2.79 13.53
CA ARG A 192 -1.47 -2.99 14.29
C ARG A 192 -1.97 -4.40 13.99
N PHE A 193 -2.05 -5.24 15.01
CA PHE A 193 -2.61 -6.57 14.89
C PHE A 193 -4.13 -6.52 14.98
N VAL A 194 -4.77 -7.23 14.07
CA VAL A 194 -6.21 -7.46 14.05
C VAL A 194 -6.41 -8.95 13.91
N GLU A 195 -6.95 -9.57 14.94
CA GLU A 195 -7.32 -10.98 14.93
C GLU A 195 -8.60 -11.15 14.09
N LEU A 196 -8.64 -12.18 13.25
CA LEU A 196 -9.81 -12.63 12.52
C LEU A 196 -10.19 -14.02 13.04
N ARG A 197 -11.26 -14.09 13.81
CA ARG A 197 -11.74 -15.34 14.42
C ARG A 197 -12.54 -16.16 13.41
N ALA A 198 -12.60 -17.46 13.63
CA ALA A 198 -13.30 -18.39 12.75
C ALA A 198 -14.82 -18.12 12.67
N ASP A 199 -15.40 -17.57 13.72
CA ASP A 199 -16.82 -17.21 13.82
C ASP A 199 -17.16 -15.82 13.25
N GLU A 200 -16.13 -15.07 12.83
CA GLU A 200 -16.29 -13.80 12.14
C GLU A 200 -16.41 -13.98 10.63
N ARG A 201 -16.92 -12.97 9.95
CA ARG A 201 -17.04 -12.95 8.47
C ARG A 201 -17.95 -14.04 7.88
N LEU A 202 -18.95 -14.46 8.63
CA LEU A 202 -19.97 -15.43 8.14
C LEU A 202 -20.71 -14.90 6.92
N GLU A 203 -20.83 -13.58 6.79
CA GLU A 203 -21.44 -12.89 5.65
C GLU A 203 -20.85 -13.29 4.28
N MET A 204 -19.63 -13.81 4.25
CA MET A 204 -19.07 -14.33 2.99
C MET A 204 -19.83 -15.54 2.45
N LEU A 205 -20.52 -16.30 3.30
CA LEU A 205 -21.29 -17.47 2.90
C LEU A 205 -22.55 -17.11 2.12
N ALA A 206 -23.03 -15.86 2.18
CA ALA A 206 -24.09 -15.37 1.29
C ALA A 206 -23.74 -15.53 -0.20
N SER A 207 -22.45 -15.59 -0.52
CA SER A 207 -21.98 -15.88 -1.88
C SER A 207 -22.24 -17.30 -2.38
N LEU A 208 -22.79 -18.19 -1.54
CA LEU A 208 -23.31 -19.50 -1.95
C LEU A 208 -24.63 -19.38 -2.71
N GLU A 209 -25.30 -18.21 -2.64
CA GLU A 209 -26.55 -17.90 -3.36
C GLU A 209 -27.70 -18.88 -3.06
N ASN A 210 -27.67 -19.53 -1.89
CA ASN A 210 -28.66 -20.50 -1.41
C ASN A 210 -28.77 -20.41 0.11
N GLU A 211 -29.86 -19.86 0.61
CA GLU A 211 -30.09 -19.61 2.04
C GLU A 211 -30.11 -20.89 2.90
N GLU A 212 -30.63 -22.00 2.37
CA GLU A 212 -30.67 -23.30 3.09
C GLU A 212 -29.22 -23.86 3.21
N LEU A 213 -28.46 -23.77 2.13
CA LEU A 213 -27.08 -24.23 2.11
C LEU A 213 -26.21 -23.38 3.05
N GLU A 214 -26.40 -22.05 3.05
CA GLU A 214 -25.73 -21.12 3.95
C GLU A 214 -25.99 -21.44 5.41
N ALA A 215 -27.28 -21.58 5.76
CA ALA A 215 -27.73 -21.90 7.13
C ALA A 215 -27.14 -23.24 7.61
N GLU A 216 -27.15 -24.26 6.76
CA GLU A 216 -26.59 -25.58 7.08
C GLU A 216 -25.06 -25.51 7.20
N ALA A 217 -24.38 -24.76 6.36
CA ALA A 217 -22.94 -24.54 6.45
C ALA A 217 -22.54 -23.89 7.79
N ILE A 218 -23.24 -22.82 8.17
CA ILE A 218 -23.04 -22.14 9.47
C ILE A 218 -23.27 -23.12 10.63
N ARG A 219 -24.38 -23.89 10.58
CA ARG A 219 -24.72 -24.85 11.64
C ARG A 219 -23.61 -25.92 11.79
N ARG A 220 -23.17 -26.55 10.70
CA ARG A 220 -22.13 -27.59 10.72
C ARG A 220 -20.80 -27.03 11.18
N MET A 221 -20.42 -25.85 10.69
CA MET A 221 -19.20 -25.16 11.10
C MET A 221 -19.20 -24.88 12.60
N ALA A 222 -20.26 -24.30 13.13
CA ALA A 222 -20.37 -23.99 14.55
C ALA A 222 -20.31 -25.25 15.44
N ALA A 223 -20.98 -26.33 15.02
CA ALA A 223 -20.95 -27.59 15.75
C ALA A 223 -19.54 -28.23 15.73
N LEU A 224 -18.87 -28.21 14.59
CA LEU A 224 -17.49 -28.70 14.45
C LEU A 224 -16.52 -27.87 15.32
N ASN A 225 -16.59 -26.53 15.23
CA ASN A 225 -15.72 -25.66 16.01
C ASN A 225 -15.93 -25.81 17.51
N LYS A 226 -17.15 -26.06 17.94
CA LYS A 226 -17.41 -26.40 19.34
C LYS A 226 -16.72 -27.70 19.74
N ALA A 227 -16.80 -28.75 18.92
CA ALA A 227 -16.13 -30.02 19.18
C ALA A 227 -14.60 -29.90 19.19
N ILE A 228 -14.04 -29.02 18.34
CA ILE A 228 -12.59 -28.72 18.33
C ILE A 228 -12.19 -28.05 19.65
N ALA A 229 -12.91 -27.05 20.10
CA ALA A 229 -12.62 -26.33 21.34
C ALA A 229 -12.76 -27.20 22.62
N GLU A 230 -13.46 -28.34 22.54
CA GLU A 230 -13.60 -29.31 23.64
C GLU A 230 -12.41 -30.29 23.76
N VAL A 231 -11.45 -30.24 22.82
CA VAL A 231 -10.23 -31.05 22.87
C VAL A 231 -9.15 -30.30 23.65
N GLU A 232 -8.58 -30.89 24.70
CA GLU A 232 -7.73 -30.23 25.68
C GLU A 232 -6.49 -29.52 25.07
N ASP A 233 -5.92 -30.11 24.01
CA ASP A 233 -4.73 -29.58 23.34
C ASP A 233 -5.05 -28.65 22.16
N LEU A 234 -6.33 -28.48 21.81
CA LEU A 234 -6.78 -27.58 20.77
C LEU A 234 -7.49 -26.37 21.41
N ASN A 235 -7.17 -25.21 20.91
CA ASN A 235 -7.79 -23.96 21.35
C ASN A 235 -8.60 -23.30 20.21
N GLU A 236 -9.09 -22.10 20.44
CA GLU A 236 -9.89 -21.36 19.49
C GLU A 236 -9.18 -21.10 18.15
N ASN A 237 -7.83 -21.09 18.14
CA ASN A 237 -7.07 -20.87 16.93
C ASN A 237 -7.17 -22.03 15.92
N TYR A 238 -7.50 -23.24 16.38
CA TYR A 238 -7.68 -24.43 15.51
C TYR A 238 -9.08 -24.51 14.90
N GLN A 239 -9.96 -23.56 15.18
CA GLN A 239 -11.30 -23.52 14.62
C GLN A 239 -11.28 -23.29 13.11
N ILE A 240 -12.25 -23.88 12.43
CA ILE A 240 -12.38 -23.82 10.97
C ILE A 240 -13.17 -22.56 10.61
N GLY A 241 -12.60 -21.70 9.77
CA GLY A 241 -13.25 -20.49 9.29
C GLY A 241 -14.20 -20.72 8.12
N ALA A 242 -15.11 -19.76 7.90
CA ALA A 242 -16.13 -19.80 6.86
C ALA A 242 -15.56 -19.95 5.44
N SER A 243 -14.31 -19.57 5.19
CA SER A 243 -13.65 -19.69 3.89
C SER A 243 -13.58 -21.14 3.38
N TYR A 244 -13.46 -22.14 4.26
CA TYR A 244 -13.51 -23.55 3.87
C TYR A 244 -14.87 -23.93 3.27
N PHE A 245 -15.95 -23.37 3.80
CA PHE A 245 -17.31 -23.66 3.38
C PHE A 245 -17.69 -22.98 2.06
N LEU A 246 -16.91 -22.02 1.57
CA LEU A 246 -17.10 -21.49 0.21
C LEU A 246 -16.91 -22.54 -0.89
N LYS A 247 -16.22 -23.65 -0.59
CA LYS A 247 -16.06 -24.79 -1.50
C LYS A 247 -17.39 -25.48 -1.80
N LEU A 248 -18.42 -25.28 -0.99
CA LEU A 248 -19.79 -25.76 -1.24
C LEU A 248 -20.43 -25.16 -2.49
N LYS A 249 -19.80 -24.17 -3.14
CA LYS A 249 -20.20 -23.75 -4.50
C LYS A 249 -20.08 -24.87 -5.53
N THR A 250 -19.17 -25.81 -5.31
CA THR A 250 -18.85 -26.88 -6.26
C THR A 250 -18.83 -28.26 -5.64
N LEU A 251 -18.80 -28.36 -4.32
CA LEU A 251 -18.73 -29.62 -3.56
C LEU A 251 -19.99 -29.79 -2.72
N ASP A 252 -20.31 -31.03 -2.36
CA ASP A 252 -21.26 -31.31 -1.29
C ASP A 252 -20.57 -31.36 0.09
N PHE A 253 -21.34 -31.53 1.15
CA PHE A 253 -20.81 -31.57 2.52
C PHE A 253 -19.92 -32.78 2.79
N ASP A 254 -20.20 -33.92 2.16
CA ASP A 254 -19.41 -35.14 2.36
C ASP A 254 -18.06 -35.03 1.64
N GLN A 255 -18.04 -34.46 0.44
CA GLN A 255 -16.79 -34.13 -0.27
C GLN A 255 -15.99 -33.06 0.47
N LEU A 256 -16.64 -32.02 1.01
CA LEU A 256 -15.93 -31.02 1.82
C LEU A 256 -15.27 -31.64 3.05
N TRP A 257 -15.95 -32.61 3.68
CA TRP A 257 -15.40 -33.33 4.81
C TRP A 257 -14.21 -34.19 4.40
N THR A 258 -14.41 -35.09 3.45
CA THR A 258 -13.40 -36.11 3.08
C THR A 258 -12.14 -35.52 2.45
N ASP A 259 -12.31 -34.49 1.62
CA ASP A 259 -11.23 -33.96 0.81
C ASP A 259 -10.47 -32.81 1.48
N TYR A 260 -11.11 -32.12 2.45
CA TYR A 260 -10.51 -30.92 3.05
C TYR A 260 -10.49 -30.91 4.58
N LEU A 261 -11.62 -31.15 5.22
CA LEU A 261 -11.71 -30.99 6.67
C LEU A 261 -11.08 -32.15 7.42
N GLN A 262 -11.36 -33.36 7.02
CA GLN A 262 -10.81 -34.57 7.67
C GLN A 262 -9.26 -34.63 7.59
N PRO A 263 -8.62 -34.39 6.44
CA PRO A 263 -7.15 -34.37 6.37
C PRO A 263 -6.53 -33.28 7.26
N LEU A 264 -7.10 -32.08 7.25
CA LEU A 264 -6.65 -30.98 8.10
C LEU A 264 -6.77 -31.30 9.58
N LEU A 265 -7.94 -31.82 9.99
CA LEU A 265 -8.18 -32.19 11.39
C LEU A 265 -7.32 -33.35 11.85
N GLN A 266 -6.95 -34.25 10.92
CA GLN A 266 -6.00 -35.33 11.20
C GLN A 266 -4.59 -34.77 11.54
N GLU A 267 -4.15 -33.75 10.83
CA GLU A 267 -2.89 -33.06 11.17
C GLU A 267 -2.95 -32.40 12.56
N TYR A 268 -4.10 -31.81 12.92
CA TYR A 268 -4.26 -31.15 14.22
C TYR A 268 -4.16 -32.11 15.40
N ILE A 269 -4.68 -33.32 15.26
CA ILE A 269 -4.74 -34.32 16.34
C ILE A 269 -3.62 -35.36 16.26
N GLN A 270 -2.72 -35.23 15.28
CA GLN A 270 -1.62 -36.17 15.10
C GLN A 270 -0.72 -36.25 16.35
N GLY A 271 -0.52 -37.43 16.90
CA GLY A 271 0.25 -37.67 18.11
C GLY A 271 -0.55 -37.50 19.41
N MET A 272 -1.83 -37.15 19.35
CA MET A 272 -2.67 -37.08 20.53
C MET A 272 -3.14 -38.46 21.00
N TYR A 273 -3.48 -38.55 22.28
CA TYR A 273 -4.11 -39.77 22.78
C TYR A 273 -5.55 -39.88 22.21
N ASP A 274 -5.91 -41.07 21.72
CA ASP A 274 -7.24 -41.36 21.12
C ASP A 274 -7.60 -40.52 19.86
N GLU A 275 -6.67 -40.42 18.91
CA GLU A 275 -6.92 -39.72 17.63
C GLU A 275 -8.21 -40.18 16.93
N GLU A 276 -8.48 -41.50 16.93
CA GLU A 276 -9.66 -42.09 16.29
C GLU A 276 -10.97 -41.61 17.00
N GLY A 277 -10.97 -41.62 18.33
CA GLY A 277 -12.12 -41.15 19.10
C GLY A 277 -12.37 -39.66 18.91
N ILE A 278 -11.32 -38.84 18.84
CA ILE A 278 -11.42 -37.40 18.58
C ILE A 278 -11.96 -37.18 17.16
N MET A 279 -11.43 -37.85 16.14
CA MET A 279 -11.89 -37.72 14.76
C MET A 279 -13.35 -38.15 14.60
N ASN A 280 -13.77 -39.22 15.27
CA ASN A 280 -15.16 -39.65 15.27
C ASN A 280 -16.09 -38.61 15.92
N ARG A 281 -15.63 -37.90 16.96
CA ARG A 281 -16.36 -36.77 17.57
C ARG A 281 -16.53 -35.63 16.57
N PHE A 282 -15.47 -35.26 15.87
CA PHE A 282 -15.52 -34.23 14.84
C PHE A 282 -16.47 -34.57 13.71
N ALA A 283 -16.38 -35.82 13.18
CA ALA A 283 -17.26 -36.29 12.13
C ALA A 283 -18.74 -36.21 12.53
N ARG A 284 -19.11 -36.65 13.75
CA ARG A 284 -20.45 -36.57 14.27
C ARG A 284 -20.93 -35.13 14.45
N ALA A 285 -20.07 -34.25 14.98
CA ALA A 285 -20.39 -32.84 15.18
C ALA A 285 -20.64 -32.13 13.84
N TYR A 286 -19.84 -32.44 12.85
CA TYR A 286 -20.01 -31.94 11.49
C TYR A 286 -21.26 -32.51 10.80
N GLY A 287 -21.74 -33.69 11.22
CA GLY A 287 -22.86 -34.41 10.60
C GLY A 287 -22.46 -35.31 9.44
N TYR A 288 -21.17 -35.71 9.39
CA TYR A 288 -20.71 -36.69 8.43
C TYR A 288 -21.05 -38.10 8.88
N GLN A 289 -21.69 -38.85 7.99
CA GLN A 289 -21.93 -40.27 8.19
C GLN A 289 -21.07 -41.06 7.25
N LYS A 290 -20.11 -41.82 7.83
CA LYS A 290 -19.27 -42.70 7.04
C LYS A 290 -20.18 -43.68 6.27
N PRO A 291 -20.08 -43.75 4.94
CA PRO A 291 -20.83 -44.75 4.17
C PRO A 291 -20.58 -46.14 4.77
N ALA A 292 -21.62 -46.90 5.03
CA ALA A 292 -21.47 -48.31 5.40
C ALA A 292 -20.61 -48.95 4.32
N ARG A 293 -19.52 -49.63 4.69
CA ARG A 293 -18.74 -50.47 3.76
C ARG A 293 -19.72 -51.44 3.10
N GLY A 294 -20.21 -51.08 1.93
CA GLY A 294 -20.94 -51.99 1.08
C GLY A 294 -20.02 -53.15 0.74
N ASP A 295 -20.56 -54.34 0.93
CA ASP A 295 -19.94 -55.63 0.56
C ASP A 295 -19.56 -55.60 -0.93
N ALA A 296 -18.40 -55.07 -1.25
CA ALA A 296 -17.81 -55.09 -2.60
C ALA A 296 -17.20 -56.48 -2.88
N ASN A 297 -17.73 -57.55 -2.30
CA ASN A 297 -17.13 -58.90 -2.43
C ASN A 297 -18.10 -59.98 -2.87
N GLU A 298 -19.28 -59.68 -3.40
CA GLU A 298 -20.21 -60.72 -3.93
C GLU A 298 -20.34 -60.74 -5.46
N ALA A 299 -19.61 -59.90 -6.22
CA ALA A 299 -19.73 -59.91 -7.70
C ALA A 299 -18.58 -60.62 -8.42
N ALA A 300 -17.69 -61.34 -7.72
CA ALA A 300 -16.51 -61.99 -8.35
C ALA A 300 -16.55 -63.53 -8.23
N GLN A 301 -17.67 -64.17 -7.88
CA GLN A 301 -17.73 -65.65 -7.77
C GLN A 301 -18.85 -66.31 -8.60
N ASP A 302 -19.31 -65.70 -9.67
CA ASP A 302 -20.25 -66.39 -10.55
C ASP A 302 -19.93 -66.20 -12.04
N GLN A 303 -18.73 -66.50 -12.46
CA GLN A 303 -18.34 -66.86 -13.83
C GLN A 303 -17.04 -67.69 -13.74
N GLY A 304 -17.18 -68.94 -13.38
CA GLY A 304 -16.21 -70.00 -13.58
C GLY A 304 -16.77 -71.05 -14.50
#